data_5279f9a820e5b4afef91916788e72d47
#
_entry.id   5279f9a820e5b4afef91916788e72d47
#
_cell.length_a   1.000
_cell.length_b   1.000
_cell.length_c   1.000
_cell.angle_alpha   90.00
_cell.angle_beta   90.00
_cell.angle_gamma   90.00
#
_symmetry.space_group_name_H-M   'P 1'
#
loop_
_entity.id
_entity.type
_entity.pdbx_description
1 polymer ?
#
loop_
_entity_poly.entity_id
_entity_poly.type
_entity_poly.pdbx_seq_one_letter_code
_entity_poly.pdbx_strand_id
1 'polypeptide(L)'
;LERLILYFHVHLGRRKVGDRVSKAHNYYNLETEKDPVVIVISTTGTGEPPDTARKFVKKIQDKTLPPDHFAHLQYGLLGLGDSEYMFFCNGGRTVDRRLQELGAQHFYDTGLADDCVGLELVVDPWIDGLWLALKEALQLQKEKEGMNNAVSAVSSSLSTAPHAVHELKLSSEVQNLKLEDEEARGSDTLSQKLDDINHVAPAGDAEPSLVHSVPPVSQSALNIPALPPEYIEVEFQDTQGENPHLSSLISEGRTFEVPVTKAVQLTREDAVKTALLLELDIADTAFEYQPGDAFCVMCPNNVSEVEKLLHILGLSEKGDNFVCVKVKQGTKKKGAVRPQHIPERSTLKFILTWCLEIRAIPKKAFLRALVECTSDAGEKRRLQELCSRQGASDYTHFIRDSNVCLLDLLHAFPSCKPSLSLLIEHLPKLQARSYSVSR
;
A
#
# COMPACT_ATOMS: atom_id res chain seq x y z
N LEU A 1 -18.74 -3.89 -25.00
CA LEU A 1 -19.27 -3.83 -23.62
C LEU A 1 -20.75 -4.22 -23.64
N GLU A 2 -21.04 -5.54 -23.74
CA GLU A 2 -22.43 -6.00 -23.79
C GLU A 2 -23.07 -6.12 -22.41
N ARG A 3 -22.25 -6.28 -21.36
CA ARG A 3 -22.68 -6.37 -19.95
C ARG A 3 -21.69 -5.71 -19.02
N LEU A 4 -22.21 -5.05 -18.00
CA LEU A 4 -21.46 -4.47 -16.89
C LEU A 4 -21.85 -5.14 -15.57
N ILE A 5 -20.88 -5.32 -14.68
CA ILE A 5 -21.12 -5.83 -13.35
C ILE A 5 -21.23 -4.64 -12.42
N LEU A 6 -22.43 -4.43 -11.89
CA LEU A 6 -22.69 -3.42 -10.86
C LEU A 6 -22.51 -4.05 -9.49
N TYR A 7 -21.72 -3.40 -8.69
CA TYR A 7 -21.49 -3.76 -7.30
C TYR A 7 -21.99 -2.66 -6.39
N PHE A 8 -22.90 -3.01 -5.47
CA PHE A 8 -23.44 -2.09 -4.49
C PHE A 8 -22.58 -2.16 -3.23
N HIS A 9 -21.73 -1.17 -3.04
CA HIS A 9 -21.11 -0.93 -1.74
C HIS A 9 -22.07 -0.07 -0.92
N VAL A 10 -23.02 -0.74 -0.23
CA VAL A 10 -23.79 -0.06 0.80
C VAL A 10 -22.80 0.32 1.89
N HIS A 11 -22.53 1.60 2.01
CA HIS A 11 -21.91 2.16 3.21
C HIS A 11 -22.93 1.98 4.35
N LEU A 12 -23.03 0.76 4.87
CA LEU A 12 -23.75 0.48 6.10
C LEU A 12 -23.03 1.23 7.22
N GLY A 13 -23.41 2.50 7.37
CA GLY A 13 -23.19 3.21 8.62
C GLY A 13 -23.86 2.46 9.74
N ARG A 14 -23.14 1.56 10.34
CA ARG A 14 -23.31 0.90 11.65
C ARG A 14 -22.85 -0.57 11.59
N ARG A 15 -21.56 -0.79 11.37
CA ARG A 15 -20.91 -1.92 12.04
C ARG A 15 -20.06 -1.35 13.18
N LYS A 16 -20.27 -1.88 14.38
CA LYS A 16 -19.54 -1.59 15.61
C LYS A 16 -18.12 -2.21 15.58
N VAL A 17 -17.37 -1.87 14.59
CA VAL A 17 -15.90 -1.96 14.55
C VAL A 17 -15.51 -0.73 13.73
N GLY A 18 -15.13 0.29 14.42
CA GLY A 18 -14.54 1.55 14.10
C GLY A 18 -14.27 1.99 12.66
N ASP A 19 -15.23 1.99 11.75
CA ASP A 19 -15.10 2.62 10.44
C ASP A 19 -15.30 4.14 10.51
N ARG A 20 -14.60 4.81 11.43
CA ARG A 20 -14.50 6.27 11.41
C ARG A 20 -13.19 6.68 10.77
N VAL A 21 -13.07 6.58 9.44
CA VAL A 21 -12.07 7.34 8.70
C VAL A 21 -12.48 8.80 8.72
N SER A 22 -12.12 9.51 9.77
CA SER A 22 -12.22 10.95 9.85
C SER A 22 -11.00 11.54 9.13
N LYS A 23 -11.19 12.12 7.94
CA LYS A 23 -10.31 13.23 7.51
C LYS A 23 -10.36 14.21 8.67
N ALA A 24 -9.20 14.63 9.22
CA ALA A 24 -9.09 15.43 10.44
C ALA A 24 -9.86 16.77 10.40
N HIS A 25 -11.14 16.70 10.21
CA HIS A 25 -12.10 17.78 10.34
C HIS A 25 -12.68 17.72 11.74
N ASN A 26 -12.48 18.76 12.51
CA ASN A 26 -13.12 19.30 13.71
C ASN A 26 -14.00 18.42 14.63
N TYR A 27 -14.21 17.15 14.36
CA TYR A 27 -15.18 16.28 15.06
C TYR A 27 -14.57 15.11 15.81
N TYR A 28 -13.26 14.85 15.69
CA TYR A 28 -12.62 13.76 16.40
C TYR A 28 -12.04 14.26 17.73
N ASN A 29 -12.63 13.85 18.81
CA ASN A 29 -12.15 14.23 20.14
C ASN A 29 -11.39 13.07 20.80
N LEU A 30 -10.06 13.08 20.68
CA LEU A 30 -9.20 12.08 21.32
C LEU A 30 -9.32 12.05 22.86
N GLU A 31 -9.81 13.13 23.47
CA GLU A 31 -10.02 13.21 24.92
C GLU A 31 -11.10 12.26 25.45
N THR A 32 -12.03 11.90 24.57
CA THR A 32 -13.15 11.00 24.91
C THR A 32 -13.08 9.65 24.22
N GLU A 33 -12.04 9.44 23.40
CA GLU A 33 -11.89 8.19 22.67
C GLU A 33 -11.40 7.08 23.59
N LYS A 34 -12.08 5.94 23.53
CA LYS A 34 -11.74 4.76 24.33
C LYS A 34 -11.18 3.62 23.48
N ASP A 35 -11.54 3.61 22.21
CA ASP A 35 -11.07 2.59 21.27
C ASP A 35 -9.65 2.89 20.79
N PRO A 36 -8.87 1.87 20.39
CA PRO A 36 -7.56 2.07 19.78
C PRO A 36 -7.64 2.92 18.50
N VAL A 37 -6.77 3.92 18.38
CA VAL A 37 -6.75 4.89 17.28
C VAL A 37 -5.60 4.64 16.33
N VAL A 38 -5.86 4.64 15.04
CA VAL A 38 -4.82 4.59 14.00
C VAL A 38 -4.66 5.99 13.39
N ILE A 39 -3.43 6.51 13.45
CA ILE A 39 -3.07 7.83 12.95
C ILE A 39 -2.16 7.68 11.74
N VAL A 40 -2.59 8.20 10.58
CA VAL A 40 -1.73 8.30 9.38
C VAL A 40 -1.53 9.78 9.08
N ILE A 41 -0.27 10.21 9.03
CA ILE A 41 0.06 11.63 8.86
C ILE A 41 1.25 11.81 7.92
N SER A 42 1.08 12.67 6.91
CA SER A 42 2.15 13.06 5.99
C SER A 42 2.94 14.26 6.52
N THR A 43 4.11 14.47 5.92
CA THR A 43 4.94 15.64 6.16
C THR A 43 4.98 16.47 4.87
N THR A 44 4.79 17.79 4.98
CA THR A 44 4.82 18.71 3.85
C THR A 44 6.04 19.63 3.91
N GLY A 45 6.56 20.01 2.75
CA GLY A 45 7.56 21.07 2.53
C GLY A 45 8.65 21.18 3.62
N THR A 46 8.49 22.13 4.52
CA THR A 46 9.43 22.48 5.59
C THR A 46 9.35 21.58 6.83
N GLY A 47 8.72 20.42 6.73
CA GLY A 47 8.58 19.47 7.84
C GLY A 47 7.30 19.66 8.65
N GLU A 48 6.36 20.45 8.14
CA GLU A 48 5.08 20.69 8.81
C GLU A 48 4.07 19.57 8.53
N PRO A 49 3.11 19.34 9.43
CA PRO A 49 1.96 18.49 9.15
C PRO A 49 1.07 19.14 8.06
N PRO A 50 0.28 18.34 7.31
CA PRO A 50 -0.63 18.88 6.29
C PRO A 50 -1.64 19.85 6.93
N ASP A 51 -2.14 20.79 6.13
CA ASP A 51 -3.07 21.85 6.58
C ASP A 51 -4.27 21.30 7.34
N THR A 52 -4.78 20.16 6.93
CA THR A 52 -5.89 19.45 7.59
C THR A 52 -5.56 18.97 9.00
N ALA A 53 -4.29 18.74 9.32
CA ALA A 53 -3.83 18.31 10.64
C ALA A 53 -3.32 19.45 11.52
N ARG A 54 -3.10 20.66 10.98
CA ARG A 54 -2.50 21.79 11.74
C ARG A 54 -3.24 22.13 13.03
N LYS A 55 -4.57 22.16 13.01
CA LYS A 55 -5.38 22.44 14.21
C LYS A 55 -5.20 21.38 15.28
N PHE A 56 -5.18 20.10 14.89
CA PHE A 56 -4.95 19.00 15.78
C PHE A 56 -3.56 19.06 16.40
N VAL A 57 -2.53 19.22 15.57
CA VAL A 57 -1.13 19.31 16.04
C VAL A 57 -0.93 20.49 16.98
N LYS A 58 -1.50 21.67 16.67
CA LYS A 58 -1.46 22.83 17.56
C LYS A 58 -2.12 22.55 18.91
N LYS A 59 -3.26 21.83 18.91
CA LYS A 59 -3.97 21.50 20.15
C LYS A 59 -3.15 20.58 21.04
N ILE A 60 -2.54 19.51 20.50
CA ILE A 60 -1.72 18.59 21.31
C ILE A 60 -0.39 19.21 21.74
N GLN A 61 0.12 20.22 21.02
CA GLN A 61 1.33 20.97 21.38
C GLN A 61 1.13 21.99 22.49
N ASP A 62 -0.10 22.20 22.97
CA ASP A 62 -0.36 23.09 24.09
C ASP A 62 0.42 22.63 25.31
N LYS A 63 1.26 23.51 25.84
CA LYS A 63 2.13 23.23 26.98
C LYS A 63 1.38 23.20 28.32
N THR A 64 0.13 23.65 28.34
CA THR A 64 -0.72 23.64 29.54
C THR A 64 -1.37 22.27 29.79
N LEU A 65 -1.33 21.37 28.82
CA LEU A 65 -1.88 20.01 28.96
C LEU A 65 -1.05 19.21 29.96
N PRO A 66 -1.70 18.52 30.91
CA PRO A 66 -1.00 17.70 31.91
C PRO A 66 -0.36 16.45 31.22
N PRO A 67 0.70 15.89 31.84
CA PRO A 67 1.46 14.79 31.23
C PRO A 67 0.68 13.47 31.11
N ASP A 68 -0.45 13.34 31.78
CA ASP A 68 -1.36 12.19 31.73
C ASP A 68 -2.65 12.47 30.93
N HIS A 69 -2.69 13.57 30.19
CA HIS A 69 -3.89 14.02 29.46
C HIS A 69 -4.47 12.95 28.52
N PHE A 70 -3.63 12.16 27.91
CA PHE A 70 -3.99 11.04 27.02
C PHE A 70 -3.58 9.67 27.58
N ALA A 71 -3.46 9.51 28.89
CA ALA A 71 -3.09 8.23 29.51
C ALA A 71 -4.08 7.07 29.18
N HIS A 72 -5.30 7.42 28.80
CA HIS A 72 -6.34 6.48 28.37
C HIS A 72 -6.23 6.05 26.90
N LEU A 73 -5.46 6.79 26.09
CA LEU A 73 -5.43 6.62 24.65
C LEU A 73 -4.41 5.54 24.24
N GLN A 74 -4.87 4.59 23.44
CA GLN A 74 -4.01 3.63 22.75
C GLN A 74 -3.96 3.98 21.25
N TYR A 75 -2.77 4.02 20.65
CA TYR A 75 -2.65 4.40 19.25
C TYR A 75 -1.57 3.61 18.50
N GLY A 76 -1.73 3.54 17.18
CA GLY A 76 -0.70 3.16 16.21
C GLY A 76 -0.50 4.31 15.23
N LEU A 77 0.74 4.63 14.86
CA LEU A 77 1.04 5.78 14.00
C LEU A 77 1.83 5.37 12.77
N LEU A 78 1.43 5.85 11.60
CA LEU A 78 2.15 5.76 10.35
C LEU A 78 2.48 7.16 9.84
N GLY A 79 3.74 7.54 9.89
CA GLY A 79 4.27 8.76 9.33
C GLY A 79 4.68 8.56 7.86
N LEU A 80 4.23 9.46 6.98
CA LEU A 80 4.62 9.48 5.58
C LEU A 80 5.54 10.67 5.31
N GLY A 81 6.62 10.46 4.59
CA GLY A 81 7.59 11.49 4.27
C GLY A 81 8.47 11.10 3.09
N ASP A 82 9.44 11.94 2.82
CA ASP A 82 10.44 11.73 1.79
C ASP A 82 11.82 12.12 2.37
N SER A 83 12.75 11.18 2.34
CA SER A 83 14.08 11.36 2.93
C SER A 83 15.00 12.26 2.09
N GLU A 84 14.59 12.72 0.93
CA GLU A 84 15.29 13.78 0.20
C GLU A 84 15.11 15.15 0.88
N TYR A 85 14.08 15.30 1.71
CA TYR A 85 13.86 16.52 2.48
C TYR A 85 14.46 16.42 3.89
N MET A 86 15.01 17.52 4.37
CA MET A 86 15.67 17.62 5.68
C MET A 86 14.81 17.13 6.85
N PHE A 87 13.51 17.29 6.76
CA PHE A 87 12.56 16.98 7.83
C PHE A 87 11.75 15.71 7.55
N PHE A 88 12.43 14.63 7.19
CA PHE A 88 11.80 13.33 6.92
C PHE A 88 10.84 12.87 8.03
N CYS A 89 9.58 12.66 7.66
CA CYS A 89 8.48 12.23 8.55
C CYS A 89 8.29 13.10 9.80
N ASN A 90 8.72 14.37 9.78
CA ASN A 90 8.67 15.23 10.96
C ASN A 90 7.25 15.47 11.49
N GLY A 91 6.24 15.51 10.61
CA GLY A 91 4.83 15.57 11.02
C GLY A 91 4.44 14.39 11.90
N GLY A 92 4.78 13.16 11.49
CA GLY A 92 4.56 11.94 12.25
C GLY A 92 5.34 11.91 13.55
N ARG A 93 6.65 12.15 13.49
CA ARG A 93 7.53 12.17 14.66
C ARG A 93 7.10 13.18 15.72
N THR A 94 6.60 14.34 15.31
CA THR A 94 6.13 15.39 16.21
C THR A 94 4.86 14.96 16.95
N VAL A 95 3.92 14.36 16.24
CA VAL A 95 2.68 13.85 16.84
C VAL A 95 2.97 12.68 17.76
N ASP A 96 3.78 11.72 17.33
CA ASP A 96 4.15 10.55 18.10
C ASP A 96 4.79 10.91 19.44
N ARG A 97 5.87 11.71 19.38
CA ARG A 97 6.55 12.19 20.59
C ARG A 97 5.58 12.92 21.53
N ARG A 98 4.74 13.79 20.97
CA ARG A 98 3.85 14.58 21.81
C ARG A 98 2.74 13.77 22.47
N LEU A 99 2.18 12.78 21.80
CA LEU A 99 1.21 11.86 22.38
C LEU A 99 1.82 11.04 23.51
N GLN A 100 3.06 10.57 23.35
CA GLN A 100 3.80 9.87 24.42
C GLN A 100 4.05 10.79 25.64
N GLU A 101 4.48 12.05 25.41
CA GLU A 101 4.66 13.05 26.47
C GLU A 101 3.35 13.34 27.25
N LEU A 102 2.20 13.13 26.62
CA LEU A 102 0.87 13.28 27.22
C LEU A 102 0.28 11.97 27.76
N GLY A 103 1.11 10.91 27.87
CA GLY A 103 0.75 9.65 28.50
C GLY A 103 0.09 8.61 27.59
N ALA A 104 -0.12 8.90 26.31
CA ALA A 104 -0.67 7.93 25.37
C ALA A 104 0.28 6.74 25.12
N GLN A 105 -0.28 5.57 24.89
CA GLN A 105 0.48 4.33 24.73
C GLN A 105 0.31 3.75 23.32
N HIS A 106 1.38 3.21 22.78
CA HIS A 106 1.30 2.45 21.54
C HIS A 106 0.63 1.10 21.78
N PHE A 107 -0.36 0.74 20.94
CA PHE A 107 -0.76 -0.65 20.76
C PHE A 107 -0.04 -1.30 19.57
N TYR A 108 0.54 -0.48 18.68
CA TYR A 108 1.28 -0.92 17.51
C TYR A 108 2.39 0.08 17.17
N ASP A 109 3.57 -0.44 16.83
CA ASP A 109 4.76 0.37 16.60
C ASP A 109 4.61 1.41 15.50
N THR A 110 5.26 2.56 15.68
CA THR A 110 5.27 3.64 14.69
C THR A 110 6.03 3.23 13.42
N GLY A 111 5.34 3.31 12.29
CA GLY A 111 5.94 3.19 10.96
C GLY A 111 6.35 4.55 10.40
N LEU A 112 7.50 4.63 9.74
CA LEU A 112 7.96 5.83 9.02
C LEU A 112 8.25 5.46 7.57
N ALA A 113 7.33 5.78 6.67
CA ALA A 113 7.39 5.41 5.27
C ALA A 113 8.05 6.52 4.44
N ASP A 114 8.94 6.11 3.54
CA ASP A 114 9.80 6.99 2.75
C ASP A 114 9.42 6.92 1.26
N ASP A 115 8.94 8.03 0.70
CA ASP A 115 8.57 8.11 -0.73
C ASP A 115 9.80 8.02 -1.64
N CYS A 116 10.96 8.49 -1.19
CA CYS A 116 12.20 8.42 -1.94
C CYS A 116 12.60 6.99 -2.33
N VAL A 117 12.38 6.03 -1.43
CA VAL A 117 12.72 4.61 -1.66
C VAL A 117 11.51 3.73 -1.95
N GLY A 118 10.31 4.26 -1.80
CA GLY A 118 9.02 3.58 -2.00
C GLY A 118 8.26 3.41 -0.69
N LEU A 119 7.15 4.15 -0.55
CA LEU A 119 6.29 4.12 0.65
C LEU A 119 5.83 2.70 0.99
N GLU A 120 5.55 1.88 -0.03
CA GLU A 120 5.06 0.52 0.11
C GLU A 120 5.99 -0.41 0.90
N LEU A 121 7.29 -0.12 0.94
CA LEU A 121 8.26 -0.93 1.69
C LEU A 121 8.00 -0.90 3.19
N VAL A 122 7.37 0.15 3.68
CA VAL A 122 6.98 0.31 5.09
C VAL A 122 5.47 0.20 5.25
N VAL A 123 4.69 0.83 4.37
CA VAL A 123 3.22 0.88 4.46
C VAL A 123 2.61 -0.51 4.39
N ASP A 124 2.98 -1.31 3.37
CA ASP A 124 2.36 -2.62 3.16
C ASP A 124 2.61 -3.57 4.37
N PRO A 125 3.85 -3.81 4.83
CA PRO A 125 4.08 -4.66 5.99
C PRO A 125 3.54 -4.06 7.31
N TRP A 126 3.47 -2.73 7.42
CA TRP A 126 2.88 -2.08 8.58
C TRP A 126 1.36 -2.32 8.64
N ILE A 127 0.66 -2.21 7.51
CA ILE A 127 -0.78 -2.52 7.42
C ILE A 127 -1.04 -4.00 7.68
N ASP A 128 -0.23 -4.90 7.13
CA ASP A 128 -0.38 -6.35 7.35
C ASP A 128 -0.31 -6.71 8.85
N GLY A 129 0.64 -6.10 9.58
CA GLY A 129 0.77 -6.32 11.04
C GLY A 129 -0.28 -5.59 11.88
N LEU A 130 -0.79 -4.45 11.40
CA LEU A 130 -1.76 -3.61 12.11
C LEU A 130 -3.04 -4.37 12.47
N TRP A 131 -3.57 -5.18 11.55
CA TRP A 131 -4.83 -5.88 11.77
C TRP A 131 -4.77 -6.88 12.92
N LEU A 132 -3.63 -7.56 13.08
CA LEU A 132 -3.42 -8.48 14.20
C LEU A 132 -3.32 -7.70 15.52
N ALA A 133 -2.47 -6.67 15.56
CA ALA A 133 -2.28 -5.84 16.74
C ALA A 133 -3.56 -5.14 17.19
N LEU A 134 -4.37 -4.63 16.24
CA LEU A 134 -5.66 -4.01 16.52
C LEU A 134 -6.65 -5.01 17.11
N LYS A 135 -6.69 -6.23 16.59
CA LYS A 135 -7.53 -7.30 17.14
C LYS A 135 -7.15 -7.66 18.58
N GLU A 136 -5.88 -7.75 18.86
CA GLU A 136 -5.36 -8.02 20.21
C GLU A 136 -5.68 -6.87 21.18
N ALA A 137 -5.47 -5.61 20.77
CA ALA A 137 -5.79 -4.43 21.56
C ALA A 137 -7.28 -4.37 21.93
N LEU A 138 -8.18 -4.64 20.96
CA LEU A 138 -9.64 -4.68 21.20
C LEU A 138 -10.07 -5.85 22.08
N GLN A 139 -9.38 -6.99 22.05
CA GLN A 139 -9.67 -8.13 22.95
C GLN A 139 -9.28 -7.81 24.39
N LEU A 140 -8.06 -7.28 24.60
CA LEU A 140 -7.58 -6.86 25.90
C LEU A 140 -8.46 -5.78 26.54
N GLN A 141 -9.01 -4.88 25.75
CA GLN A 141 -9.94 -3.85 26.24
C GLN A 141 -11.24 -4.46 26.73
N LYS A 142 -11.83 -5.40 26.00
CA LYS A 142 -13.05 -6.12 26.40
C LYS A 142 -12.86 -6.91 27.71
N GLU A 143 -11.70 -7.51 27.90
CA GLU A 143 -11.35 -8.22 29.12
C GLU A 143 -11.23 -7.28 30.31
N LYS A 144 -10.62 -6.10 30.13
CA LYS A 144 -10.52 -5.06 31.16
C LYS A 144 -11.91 -4.51 31.55
N GLU A 145 -12.79 -4.28 30.59
CA GLU A 145 -14.17 -3.84 30.83
C GLU A 145 -15.00 -4.93 31.53
N GLY A 146 -14.81 -6.19 31.16
CA GLY A 146 -15.44 -7.33 31.80
C GLY A 146 -14.98 -7.49 33.26
N MET A 147 -13.70 -7.32 33.55
CA MET A 147 -13.15 -7.34 34.93
C MET A 147 -13.66 -6.15 35.75
N ASN A 148 -13.68 -4.94 35.22
CA ASN A 148 -14.18 -3.77 35.91
C ASN A 148 -15.66 -3.88 36.26
N ASN A 149 -16.46 -4.45 35.35
CA ASN A 149 -17.88 -4.74 35.62
C ASN A 149 -18.06 -5.85 36.68
N ALA A 150 -17.19 -6.86 36.69
CA ALA A 150 -17.19 -7.91 37.71
C ALA A 150 -16.77 -7.36 39.10
N VAL A 151 -15.73 -6.50 39.14
CA VAL A 151 -15.28 -5.86 40.40
C VAL A 151 -16.34 -4.89 40.92
N SER A 152 -17.03 -4.14 40.06
CA SER A 152 -18.14 -3.26 40.44
C SER A 152 -19.35 -4.04 40.94
N ALA A 153 -19.61 -5.24 40.43
CA ALA A 153 -20.67 -6.12 40.92
C ALA A 153 -20.32 -6.80 42.27
N VAL A 154 -19.00 -7.03 42.53
CA VAL A 154 -18.54 -7.63 43.77
C VAL A 154 -18.42 -6.58 44.90
N SER A 155 -18.10 -5.31 44.59
CA SER A 155 -18.00 -4.24 45.58
C SER A 155 -19.36 -3.80 46.15
N SER A 156 -20.47 -4.22 45.55
CA SER A 156 -21.82 -4.00 46.12
C SER A 156 -22.30 -5.07 47.10
N SER A 157 -21.52 -6.12 47.36
CA SER A 157 -21.97 -7.28 48.17
C SER A 157 -21.05 -7.73 49.31
N LEU A 158 -20.01 -6.99 49.73
CA LEU A 158 -19.19 -7.39 50.85
C LEU A 158 -18.62 -6.20 51.62
N SER A 159 -19.34 -5.82 52.71
CA SER A 159 -18.73 -5.23 53.90
C SER A 159 -18.36 -6.40 54.84
N THR A 160 -17.07 -6.61 55.10
CA THR A 160 -16.41 -6.98 56.37
C THR A 160 -15.11 -7.77 56.17
N ALA A 161 -14.05 -7.05 56.53
CA ALA A 161 -12.80 -7.47 57.23
C ALA A 161 -11.76 -8.43 56.57
N PRO A 162 -10.49 -8.46 57.12
CA PRO A 162 -9.30 -8.18 56.35
C PRO A 162 -8.25 -9.33 56.34
N HIS A 163 -7.12 -9.08 55.66
CA HIS A 163 -5.83 -9.79 55.67
C HIS A 163 -5.56 -10.82 54.54
N ALA A 164 -4.69 -10.47 53.62
CA ALA A 164 -3.29 -10.91 53.60
C ALA A 164 -2.61 -10.44 52.28
N VAL A 165 -1.54 -9.70 52.48
CA VAL A 165 -0.59 -9.25 51.45
C VAL A 165 0.30 -10.42 51.07
N HIS A 166 0.43 -10.70 49.79
CA HIS A 166 1.55 -11.47 49.23
C HIS A 166 2.14 -10.73 48.05
N GLU A 167 3.27 -10.07 48.31
CA GLU A 167 4.15 -9.52 47.27
C GLU A 167 4.77 -10.64 46.41
N LEU A 168 4.63 -10.52 45.14
CA LEU A 168 5.52 -11.19 44.19
C LEU A 168 6.30 -10.12 43.41
N LYS A 169 7.55 -9.96 43.83
CA LYS A 169 8.59 -9.26 43.09
C LYS A 169 8.94 -10.05 41.84
N LEU A 170 8.86 -9.44 40.66
CA LEU A 170 9.59 -9.85 39.49
C LEU A 170 10.65 -8.81 39.17
N SER A 171 11.89 -9.27 39.21
CA SER A 171 13.11 -8.54 38.98
C SER A 171 13.28 -8.18 37.51
N SER A 172 13.58 -6.91 37.29
CA SER A 172 14.03 -6.36 35.99
C SER A 172 15.52 -6.63 35.82
N GLU A 173 15.91 -7.32 34.78
CA GLU A 173 17.26 -7.25 34.24
C GLU A 173 17.26 -6.52 32.91
N VAL A 174 17.73 -5.29 32.96
CA VAL A 174 18.07 -4.48 31.80
C VAL A 174 19.57 -4.66 31.55
N GLN A 175 19.95 -5.28 30.47
CA GLN A 175 21.32 -5.23 29.98
C GLN A 175 21.47 -4.11 28.96
N ASN A 176 22.26 -3.12 29.38
CA ASN A 176 22.76 -2.03 28.57
C ASN A 176 23.70 -2.55 27.46
N LEU A 177 23.43 -2.21 26.22
CA LEU A 177 24.43 -2.23 25.14
C LEU A 177 24.74 -0.77 24.78
N LYS A 178 25.96 -0.38 25.08
CA LYS A 178 26.58 0.87 24.65
C LYS A 178 26.94 0.78 23.17
N LEU A 179 26.54 1.78 22.42
CA LEU A 179 27.08 2.11 21.10
C LEU A 179 28.27 3.05 21.33
N GLU A 180 29.44 2.65 20.83
CA GLU A 180 30.63 3.50 20.79
C GLU A 180 30.66 4.25 19.45
N ASP A 181 30.81 5.56 19.56
CA ASP A 181 31.08 6.48 18.45
C ASP A 181 32.52 6.31 18.00
N GLU A 182 32.76 6.07 16.71
CA GLU A 182 34.04 6.35 16.11
C GLU A 182 33.97 7.55 15.16
N GLU A 183 34.55 8.63 15.61
CA GLU A 183 34.83 9.85 14.86
C GLU A 183 35.98 9.69 13.88
N ALA A 184 35.83 10.43 12.81
CA ALA A 184 36.72 10.63 11.68
C ALA A 184 38.13 11.16 12.03
N ARG A 185 39.08 10.79 11.20
CA ARG A 185 40.27 11.59 10.74
C ARG A 185 40.79 10.90 9.50
N GLY A 186 40.77 11.48 8.34
CA GLY A 186 41.49 12.66 7.90
C GLY A 186 42.79 12.30 7.21
N SER A 187 42.95 12.74 5.99
CA SER A 187 44.16 13.26 5.36
C SER A 187 44.48 12.68 3.98
N ASP A 188 44.32 13.60 3.07
CA ASP A 188 45.15 13.86 1.88
C ASP A 188 46.26 12.88 1.48
N THR A 189 46.37 12.53 0.20
CA THR A 189 47.39 13.04 -0.72
C THR A 189 47.33 12.39 -2.10
N LEU A 190 47.53 13.30 -3.06
CA LEU A 190 48.25 13.24 -4.34
C LEU A 190 47.69 12.41 -5.51
N SER A 191 47.14 13.16 -6.41
CA SER A 191 47.71 13.57 -7.73
C SER A 191 48.56 12.56 -8.47
N GLN A 192 48.13 12.36 -9.68
CA GLN A 192 48.91 12.35 -10.94
C GLN A 192 48.82 11.12 -11.81
N LYS A 193 48.45 11.47 -13.00
CA LYS A 193 48.84 11.00 -14.33
C LYS A 193 47.97 9.93 -14.95
N LEU A 194 47.50 10.07 -16.08
CA LEU A 194 47.75 10.72 -17.36
C LEU A 194 47.00 9.91 -18.40
N ASP A 195 46.30 10.62 -19.23
CA ASP A 195 46.09 10.41 -20.66
C ASP A 195 46.12 8.99 -21.20
N ASP A 196 44.92 8.53 -21.60
CA ASP A 196 44.84 7.90 -22.90
C ASP A 196 43.52 8.30 -23.56
N ILE A 197 43.71 8.93 -24.69
CA ILE A 197 42.75 9.48 -25.59
C ILE A 197 42.04 8.31 -26.28
N ASN A 198 40.75 8.11 -26.01
CA ASN A 198 39.88 7.44 -26.95
C ASN A 198 38.77 8.40 -27.33
N HIS A 199 38.78 8.77 -28.58
CA HIS A 199 37.73 9.53 -29.27
C HIS A 199 36.36 8.89 -29.01
N VAL A 200 35.62 9.49 -28.07
CA VAL A 200 34.17 9.35 -28.02
C VAL A 200 33.63 10.45 -28.90
N ALA A 201 32.95 10.07 -29.97
CA ALA A 201 32.16 10.98 -30.78
C ALA A 201 31.28 11.85 -29.88
N PRO A 202 31.03 13.14 -30.23
CA PRO A 202 30.19 13.99 -29.42
C PRO A 202 28.81 13.36 -29.29
N ALA A 203 28.41 13.10 -28.06
CA ALA A 203 27.06 12.70 -27.74
C ALA A 203 26.15 13.83 -28.23
N GLY A 204 25.39 13.59 -29.30
CA GLY A 204 24.29 14.45 -29.67
C GLY A 204 23.36 14.61 -28.49
N ASP A 205 22.63 15.72 -28.45
CA ASP A 205 21.65 16.12 -27.43
C ASP A 205 20.60 15.00 -27.19
N ALA A 206 20.99 13.96 -26.46
CA ALA A 206 20.07 12.93 -26.04
C ALA A 206 19.23 13.50 -24.91
N GLU A 207 17.94 13.64 -25.11
CA GLU A 207 17.00 14.01 -24.05
C GLU A 207 16.78 12.84 -23.06
N PRO A 208 16.58 13.13 -21.78
CA PRO A 208 16.24 12.10 -20.81
C PRO A 208 14.92 11.42 -21.18
N SER A 209 14.85 10.10 -20.96
CA SER A 209 13.67 9.29 -21.29
C SER A 209 13.50 8.13 -20.33
N LEU A 210 12.42 7.37 -20.48
CA LEU A 210 12.19 6.17 -19.69
C LEU A 210 13.39 5.20 -19.78
N VAL A 211 14.03 5.09 -20.94
CA VAL A 211 15.14 4.14 -21.19
C VAL A 211 16.53 4.75 -21.07
N HIS A 212 16.65 6.08 -20.96
CA HIS A 212 17.92 6.78 -20.87
C HIS A 212 17.91 7.88 -19.81
N SER A 213 18.89 7.88 -18.93
CA SER A 213 19.20 9.00 -18.03
C SER A 213 20.13 10.01 -18.69
N VAL A 214 19.87 11.31 -18.50
CA VAL A 214 20.76 12.39 -18.98
C VAL A 214 20.82 13.48 -17.89
N PRO A 215 21.99 13.83 -17.39
CA PRO A 215 23.26 13.10 -17.57
C PRO A 215 23.14 11.65 -17.05
N PRO A 216 23.94 10.70 -17.54
CA PRO A 216 23.93 9.35 -16.99
C PRO A 216 24.10 9.43 -15.48
N VAL A 217 23.20 8.82 -14.72
CA VAL A 217 23.33 8.76 -13.27
C VAL A 217 24.68 8.12 -12.98
N SER A 218 25.53 8.85 -12.25
CA SER A 218 26.96 8.57 -12.15
C SER A 218 27.28 7.10 -11.88
N GLN A 219 28.47 6.66 -12.30
CA GLN A 219 28.97 5.29 -12.06
C GLN A 219 29.13 4.96 -10.56
N SER A 220 28.85 5.91 -9.66
CA SER A 220 28.78 5.67 -8.22
C SER A 220 27.74 4.60 -7.89
N ALA A 221 27.94 3.90 -6.79
CA ALA A 221 27.00 2.91 -6.27
C ALA A 221 25.63 3.55 -6.07
N LEU A 222 24.60 3.01 -6.77
CA LEU A 222 23.23 3.43 -6.59
C LEU A 222 22.70 2.94 -5.24
N ASN A 223 21.99 3.80 -4.55
CA ASN A 223 21.22 3.40 -3.36
C ASN A 223 19.88 2.82 -3.80
N ILE A 224 19.87 1.52 -4.08
CA ILE A 224 18.69 0.78 -4.50
C ILE A 224 18.00 0.13 -3.30
N PRO A 225 16.65 0.01 -3.31
CA PRO A 225 15.90 -0.69 -2.26
C PRO A 225 16.35 -2.14 -2.11
N ALA A 226 16.14 -2.72 -0.94
CA ALA A 226 16.31 -4.16 -0.75
C ALA A 226 15.36 -4.93 -1.67
N LEU A 227 15.82 -6.09 -2.16
CA LEU A 227 14.97 -6.96 -2.96
C LEU A 227 13.84 -7.51 -2.08
N PRO A 228 12.56 -7.31 -2.47
CA PRO A 228 11.45 -7.90 -1.75
C PRO A 228 11.57 -9.43 -1.71
N PRO A 229 11.28 -10.08 -0.58
CA PRO A 229 11.30 -11.53 -0.50
C PRO A 229 10.15 -12.13 -1.29
N GLU A 230 10.45 -13.08 -2.16
CA GLU A 230 9.45 -13.87 -2.88
C GLU A 230 8.60 -14.68 -1.88
N TYR A 231 7.28 -14.73 -2.10
CA TYR A 231 6.38 -15.46 -1.21
C TYR A 231 5.24 -16.21 -1.91
N ILE A 232 5.11 -16.06 -3.24
CA ILE A 232 4.10 -16.75 -4.03
C ILE A 232 4.74 -17.85 -4.88
N GLU A 233 4.11 -18.99 -4.91
CA GLU A 233 4.36 -20.09 -5.82
C GLU A 233 3.12 -20.32 -6.68
N VAL A 234 3.34 -20.53 -7.98
CA VAL A 234 2.27 -20.72 -8.97
C VAL A 234 2.46 -22.04 -9.68
N GLU A 235 1.45 -22.88 -9.61
CA GLU A 235 1.41 -24.18 -10.27
C GLU A 235 0.31 -24.20 -11.34
N PHE A 236 0.64 -24.61 -12.55
CA PHE A 236 -0.35 -24.87 -13.59
C PHE A 236 -0.95 -26.27 -13.39
N GLN A 237 -2.25 -26.37 -13.60
CA GLN A 237 -3.00 -27.62 -13.51
C GLN A 237 -3.61 -27.98 -14.85
N ASP A 238 -3.48 -29.20 -15.28
CA ASP A 238 -4.05 -29.72 -16.53
C ASP A 238 -5.54 -30.11 -16.38
N THR A 239 -6.20 -29.66 -15.32
CA THR A 239 -7.59 -29.98 -15.05
C THR A 239 -8.52 -29.02 -15.77
N GLN A 240 -9.53 -29.57 -16.46
CA GLN A 240 -10.65 -28.78 -17.00
C GLN A 240 -11.66 -28.44 -15.90
N GLY A 241 -12.36 -27.33 -16.05
CA GLY A 241 -13.39 -26.87 -15.15
C GLY A 241 -13.94 -25.51 -15.56
N GLU A 242 -14.89 -25.01 -14.80
CA GLU A 242 -15.42 -23.66 -15.00
C GLU A 242 -14.72 -22.67 -14.06
N ASN A 243 -14.50 -21.44 -14.55
CA ASN A 243 -14.04 -20.36 -13.72
C ASN A 243 -15.07 -20.04 -12.63
N PRO A 244 -14.64 -19.52 -11.48
CA PRO A 244 -15.56 -19.09 -10.44
C PRO A 244 -16.47 -17.98 -10.99
N HIS A 245 -17.68 -17.92 -10.46
CA HIS A 245 -18.61 -16.84 -10.80
C HIS A 245 -18.05 -15.49 -10.35
N LEU A 246 -18.23 -14.46 -11.14
CA LEU A 246 -17.64 -13.12 -10.86
C LEU A 246 -18.11 -12.54 -9.51
N SER A 247 -19.33 -12.89 -9.06
CA SER A 247 -19.83 -12.52 -7.73
C SER A 247 -18.93 -13.02 -6.58
N SER A 248 -18.18 -14.10 -6.78
CA SER A 248 -17.26 -14.61 -5.75
C SER A 248 -15.98 -13.78 -5.56
N LEU A 249 -15.65 -12.89 -6.49
CA LEU A 249 -14.54 -11.93 -6.38
C LEU A 249 -14.86 -10.77 -5.43
N ILE A 250 -16.12 -10.59 -5.10
CA ILE A 250 -16.60 -9.48 -4.31
C ILE A 250 -17.07 -10.04 -2.97
N SER A 251 -16.30 -9.76 -1.94
CA SER A 251 -16.54 -10.27 -0.59
C SER A 251 -17.66 -9.56 0.17
N GLU A 252 -18.06 -8.37 -0.28
CA GLU A 252 -19.06 -7.55 0.40
C GLU A 252 -20.06 -6.95 -0.59
N GLY A 253 -21.36 -7.10 -0.28
CA GLY A 253 -22.46 -6.49 -1.05
C GLY A 253 -23.13 -7.42 -2.04
N ARG A 254 -24.18 -6.90 -2.71
CA ARG A 254 -24.91 -7.59 -3.77
C ARG A 254 -24.30 -7.24 -5.12
N THR A 255 -24.08 -8.25 -5.94
CA THR A 255 -23.55 -8.10 -7.29
C THR A 255 -24.64 -8.40 -8.30
N PHE A 256 -24.76 -7.56 -9.31
CA PHE A 256 -25.73 -7.69 -10.39
C PHE A 256 -24.98 -7.63 -11.73
N GLU A 257 -25.33 -8.52 -12.63
CA GLU A 257 -24.88 -8.48 -14.01
C GLU A 257 -26.00 -7.86 -14.83
N VAL A 258 -25.75 -6.67 -15.37
CA VAL A 258 -26.78 -5.90 -16.06
C VAL A 258 -26.38 -5.61 -17.51
N PRO A 259 -27.31 -5.70 -18.46
CA PRO A 259 -27.04 -5.36 -19.87
C PRO A 259 -26.86 -3.85 -20.04
N VAL A 260 -25.94 -3.48 -20.94
CA VAL A 260 -25.83 -2.10 -21.44
C VAL A 260 -26.74 -1.96 -22.63
N THR A 261 -27.86 -1.25 -22.46
CA THR A 261 -28.85 -1.06 -23.52
C THR A 261 -28.47 0.03 -24.50
N LYS A 262 -27.64 0.99 -24.06
CA LYS A 262 -27.15 2.07 -24.89
C LYS A 262 -25.79 2.58 -24.42
N ALA A 263 -24.94 2.91 -25.38
CA ALA A 263 -23.66 3.59 -25.14
C ALA A 263 -23.51 4.72 -26.16
N VAL A 264 -23.36 5.95 -25.69
CA VAL A 264 -23.19 7.14 -26.53
C VAL A 264 -21.98 7.93 -26.07
N GLN A 265 -21.09 8.24 -27.01
CA GLN A 265 -19.99 9.17 -26.73
C GLN A 265 -20.53 10.60 -26.64
N LEU A 266 -20.26 11.26 -25.52
CA LEU A 266 -20.69 12.63 -25.26
C LEU A 266 -19.64 13.68 -25.68
N THR A 267 -18.39 13.27 -25.72
CA THR A 267 -17.27 14.10 -26.16
C THR A 267 -17.06 13.99 -27.66
N ARG A 268 -16.45 15.02 -28.24
CA ARG A 268 -16.05 15.00 -29.67
C ARG A 268 -14.96 13.95 -29.87
N GLU A 269 -14.82 13.44 -31.09
CA GLU A 269 -13.82 12.43 -31.46
C GLU A 269 -12.38 12.89 -31.22
N ASP A 270 -12.12 14.22 -31.39
CA ASP A 270 -10.81 14.84 -31.19
C ASP A 270 -10.56 15.30 -29.73
N ALA A 271 -11.46 14.99 -28.80
CA ALA A 271 -11.29 15.36 -27.41
C ALA A 271 -10.19 14.53 -26.72
N VAL A 272 -9.40 15.20 -25.86
CA VAL A 272 -8.32 14.57 -25.07
C VAL A 272 -8.85 13.44 -24.17
N LYS A 273 -10.10 13.52 -23.72
CA LYS A 273 -10.76 12.51 -22.89
C LYS A 273 -12.10 12.11 -23.51
N THR A 274 -12.38 10.81 -23.45
CA THR A 274 -13.66 10.26 -23.87
C THR A 274 -14.61 10.18 -22.69
N ALA A 275 -15.81 10.78 -22.80
CA ALA A 275 -16.91 10.61 -21.87
C ALA A 275 -18.05 9.83 -22.58
N LEU A 276 -18.57 8.81 -21.91
CA LEU A 276 -19.62 7.95 -22.41
C LEU A 276 -20.88 8.08 -21.52
N LEU A 277 -22.03 8.19 -22.15
CA LEU A 277 -23.33 7.91 -21.52
C LEU A 277 -23.64 6.43 -21.72
N LEU A 278 -23.84 5.72 -20.62
CA LEU A 278 -24.27 4.33 -20.62
C LEU A 278 -25.68 4.23 -20.01
N GLU A 279 -26.58 3.56 -20.71
CA GLU A 279 -27.90 3.18 -20.17
C GLU A 279 -27.84 1.70 -19.79
N LEU A 280 -28.19 1.38 -18.56
CA LEU A 280 -28.12 0.04 -17.97
C LEU A 280 -29.54 -0.42 -17.64
N ASP A 281 -29.88 -1.64 -18.04
CA ASP A 281 -31.15 -2.23 -17.66
C ASP A 281 -31.04 -2.95 -16.30
N ILE A 282 -31.73 -2.40 -15.31
CA ILE A 282 -31.77 -2.93 -13.95
C ILE A 282 -33.15 -3.51 -13.58
N ALA A 283 -34.09 -3.57 -14.52
CA ALA A 283 -35.49 -3.93 -14.26
C ALA A 283 -35.65 -5.30 -13.60
N ASP A 284 -34.86 -6.29 -14.02
CA ASP A 284 -34.90 -7.66 -13.49
C ASP A 284 -33.97 -7.88 -12.30
N THR A 285 -33.48 -6.79 -11.69
CA THR A 285 -32.58 -6.86 -10.54
C THR A 285 -33.27 -6.38 -9.26
N ALA A 286 -32.78 -6.86 -8.11
CA ALA A 286 -33.13 -6.30 -6.80
C ALA A 286 -32.24 -5.09 -6.45
N PHE A 287 -31.86 -4.28 -7.46
CA PHE A 287 -31.03 -3.11 -7.28
C PHE A 287 -31.88 -1.94 -6.80
N GLU A 288 -31.75 -1.58 -5.54
CA GLU A 288 -32.40 -0.45 -4.91
C GLU A 288 -31.38 0.58 -4.48
N TYR A 289 -31.67 1.85 -4.68
CA TYR A 289 -30.77 2.95 -4.32
C TYR A 289 -31.55 4.18 -3.87
N GLN A 290 -30.89 5.05 -3.14
CA GLN A 290 -31.36 6.39 -2.79
C GLN A 290 -30.37 7.45 -3.28
N PRO A 291 -30.82 8.68 -3.54
CA PRO A 291 -29.91 9.78 -3.84
C PRO A 291 -28.85 9.95 -2.75
N GLY A 292 -27.57 10.01 -3.15
CA GLY A 292 -26.43 10.05 -2.24
C GLY A 292 -25.77 8.69 -1.97
N ASP A 293 -26.39 7.59 -2.38
CA ASP A 293 -25.73 6.29 -2.39
C ASP A 293 -24.61 6.23 -3.44
N ALA A 294 -23.77 5.22 -3.35
CA ALA A 294 -22.77 4.90 -4.35
C ALA A 294 -22.88 3.44 -4.80
N PHE A 295 -22.69 3.22 -6.08
CA PHE A 295 -22.52 1.89 -6.63
C PHE A 295 -21.15 1.77 -7.29
N CYS A 296 -20.69 0.54 -7.41
CA CYS A 296 -19.41 0.26 -8.07
C CYS A 296 -19.61 -0.55 -9.34
N VAL A 297 -18.81 -0.26 -10.34
CA VAL A 297 -18.79 -1.00 -11.60
C VAL A 297 -17.50 -1.80 -11.66
N MET A 298 -17.59 -3.12 -11.82
CA MET A 298 -16.46 -3.98 -12.07
C MET A 298 -16.14 -3.99 -13.55
N CYS A 299 -15.01 -3.40 -13.92
CA CYS A 299 -14.55 -3.35 -15.31
C CYS A 299 -13.39 -4.33 -15.48
N PRO A 300 -13.47 -5.29 -16.43
CA PRO A 300 -12.35 -6.18 -16.73
C PRO A 300 -11.20 -5.41 -17.35
N ASN A 301 -9.99 -5.96 -17.24
CA ASN A 301 -8.89 -5.52 -18.07
C ASN A 301 -9.19 -5.78 -19.55
N ASN A 302 -8.62 -4.96 -20.43
CA ASN A 302 -8.83 -5.08 -21.87
C ASN A 302 -8.28 -6.43 -22.37
N VAL A 303 -9.10 -7.17 -23.11
CA VAL A 303 -8.76 -8.51 -23.62
C VAL A 303 -7.48 -8.49 -24.45
N SER A 304 -7.31 -7.49 -25.34
CA SER A 304 -6.10 -7.39 -26.17
C SER A 304 -4.83 -7.11 -25.35
N GLU A 305 -4.95 -6.41 -24.22
CA GLU A 305 -3.81 -6.17 -23.32
C GLU A 305 -3.45 -7.42 -22.53
N VAL A 306 -4.44 -8.17 -22.08
CA VAL A 306 -4.22 -9.47 -21.41
C VAL A 306 -3.54 -10.44 -22.39
N GLU A 307 -3.97 -10.51 -23.65
CA GLU A 307 -3.35 -11.35 -24.66
C GLU A 307 -1.92 -10.92 -24.98
N LYS A 308 -1.65 -9.62 -25.09
CA LYS A 308 -0.29 -9.08 -25.24
C LYS A 308 0.58 -9.44 -24.04
N LEU A 309 0.07 -9.32 -22.84
CA LEU A 309 0.81 -9.68 -21.62
C LEU A 309 1.15 -11.17 -21.62
N LEU A 310 0.18 -12.04 -21.91
CA LEU A 310 0.40 -13.48 -22.04
C LEU A 310 1.47 -13.80 -23.09
N HIS A 311 1.45 -13.10 -24.22
CA HIS A 311 2.44 -13.27 -25.28
C HIS A 311 3.86 -12.87 -24.82
N ILE A 312 4.02 -11.71 -24.19
CA ILE A 312 5.31 -11.22 -23.67
C ILE A 312 5.88 -12.19 -22.62
N LEU A 313 5.01 -12.78 -21.79
CA LEU A 313 5.40 -13.75 -20.77
C LEU A 313 5.66 -15.16 -21.34
N GLY A 314 5.38 -15.40 -22.63
CA GLY A 314 5.48 -16.74 -23.24
C GLY A 314 4.43 -17.73 -22.72
N LEU A 315 3.28 -17.22 -22.29
CA LEU A 315 2.19 -17.99 -21.65
C LEU A 315 0.90 -18.02 -22.49
N SER A 316 0.95 -17.63 -23.78
CA SER A 316 -0.24 -17.59 -24.67
C SER A 316 -1.00 -18.91 -24.67
N GLU A 317 -0.29 -20.05 -24.81
CA GLU A 317 -0.89 -21.39 -24.83
C GLU A 317 -1.42 -21.87 -23.46
N LYS A 318 -1.10 -21.14 -22.39
CA LYS A 318 -1.49 -21.46 -21.01
C LYS A 318 -2.57 -20.54 -20.47
N GLY A 319 -3.12 -19.66 -21.29
CA GLY A 319 -4.15 -18.71 -20.86
C GLY A 319 -5.37 -19.37 -20.23
N ASP A 320 -5.80 -20.49 -20.79
CA ASP A 320 -6.99 -21.24 -20.36
C ASP A 320 -6.66 -22.36 -19.34
N ASN A 321 -5.38 -22.55 -18.98
CA ASN A 321 -5.01 -23.49 -17.93
C ASN A 321 -5.39 -22.95 -16.55
N PHE A 322 -5.84 -23.85 -15.68
CA PHE A 322 -6.07 -23.52 -14.30
C PHE A 322 -4.76 -23.28 -13.56
N VAL A 323 -4.78 -22.33 -12.65
CA VAL A 323 -3.65 -21.91 -11.84
C VAL A 323 -3.98 -22.08 -10.37
N CYS A 324 -3.07 -22.71 -9.64
CA CYS A 324 -3.12 -22.78 -8.19
C CYS A 324 -2.05 -21.85 -7.62
N VAL A 325 -2.49 -20.88 -6.81
CA VAL A 325 -1.61 -19.90 -6.15
C VAL A 325 -1.43 -20.30 -4.70
N LYS A 326 -0.18 -20.52 -4.28
CA LYS A 326 0.20 -20.95 -2.93
C LYS A 326 1.23 -20.01 -2.34
N VAL A 327 1.32 -20.03 -1.01
CA VAL A 327 2.44 -19.40 -0.32
C VAL A 327 3.67 -20.30 -0.45
N LYS A 328 4.78 -19.71 -0.91
CA LYS A 328 6.07 -20.40 -1.09
C LYS A 328 6.59 -20.91 0.25
N GLN A 329 6.91 -22.19 0.33
CA GLN A 329 7.48 -22.78 1.54
C GLN A 329 8.84 -22.14 1.86
N GLY A 330 9.06 -21.83 3.13
CA GLY A 330 10.32 -21.23 3.59
C GLY A 330 10.54 -19.79 3.17
N THR A 331 9.51 -19.07 2.72
CA THR A 331 9.62 -17.65 2.40
C THR A 331 10.13 -16.84 3.59
N LYS A 332 10.95 -15.82 3.31
CA LYS A 332 11.42 -14.86 4.31
C LYS A 332 10.41 -13.73 4.60
N LYS A 333 9.32 -13.65 3.83
CA LYS A 333 8.26 -12.65 4.07
C LYS A 333 7.48 -13.05 5.32
N LYS A 334 7.57 -12.23 6.36
CA LYS A 334 6.80 -12.41 7.59
C LYS A 334 5.31 -12.17 7.30
N GLY A 335 4.44 -13.03 7.83
CA GLY A 335 3.00 -12.90 7.64
C GLY A 335 2.53 -13.16 6.20
N ALA A 336 3.31 -13.83 5.36
CA ALA A 336 2.92 -14.12 3.99
C ALA A 336 1.61 -14.92 3.94
N VAL A 337 0.65 -14.39 3.20
CA VAL A 337 -0.65 -15.03 2.96
C VAL A 337 -0.95 -15.04 1.47
N ARG A 338 -1.74 -16.00 1.04
CA ARG A 338 -2.22 -16.03 -0.34
C ARG A 338 -3.11 -14.81 -0.61
N PRO A 339 -2.98 -14.14 -1.76
CA PRO A 339 -3.86 -13.03 -2.15
C PRO A 339 -5.33 -13.49 -2.18
N GLN A 340 -6.17 -12.97 -1.29
CA GLN A 340 -7.56 -13.40 -1.13
C GLN A 340 -8.45 -13.02 -2.33
N HIS A 341 -8.05 -12.01 -3.09
CA HIS A 341 -8.77 -11.58 -4.29
C HIS A 341 -8.54 -12.50 -5.50
N ILE A 342 -7.62 -13.45 -5.40
CA ILE A 342 -7.41 -14.47 -6.43
C ILE A 342 -8.09 -15.75 -5.95
N PRO A 343 -9.08 -16.29 -6.69
CA PRO A 343 -9.72 -17.55 -6.36
C PRO A 343 -8.72 -18.69 -6.23
N GLU A 344 -9.03 -19.68 -5.41
CA GLU A 344 -8.15 -20.84 -5.24
C GLU A 344 -7.91 -21.62 -6.54
N ARG A 345 -8.90 -21.59 -7.40
CA ARG A 345 -8.89 -22.26 -8.70
C ARG A 345 -9.53 -21.35 -9.75
N SER A 346 -8.74 -20.90 -10.69
CA SER A 346 -9.19 -20.09 -11.83
C SER A 346 -8.18 -20.18 -12.97
N THR A 347 -8.60 -19.88 -14.19
CA THR A 347 -7.68 -19.85 -15.32
C THR A 347 -6.76 -18.64 -15.24
N LEU A 348 -5.57 -18.76 -15.85
CA LEU A 348 -4.63 -17.63 -15.93
C LEU A 348 -5.27 -16.41 -16.58
N LYS A 349 -6.01 -16.61 -17.68
CA LYS A 349 -6.71 -15.53 -18.38
C LYS A 349 -7.75 -14.87 -17.47
N PHE A 350 -8.48 -15.65 -16.65
CA PHE A 350 -9.42 -15.10 -15.66
C PHE A 350 -8.71 -14.23 -14.62
N ILE A 351 -7.58 -14.68 -14.07
CA ILE A 351 -6.80 -13.92 -13.08
C ILE A 351 -6.36 -12.57 -13.65
N LEU A 352 -5.77 -12.58 -14.87
CA LEU A 352 -5.29 -11.37 -15.51
C LEU A 352 -6.42 -10.45 -15.97
N THR A 353 -7.61 -10.99 -16.26
CA THR A 353 -8.77 -10.20 -16.70
C THR A 353 -9.52 -9.56 -15.54
N TRP A 354 -9.68 -10.28 -14.40
CA TRP A 354 -10.63 -9.89 -13.37
C TRP A 354 -10.03 -9.69 -11.97
N CYS A 355 -8.80 -10.19 -11.72
CA CYS A 355 -8.25 -10.16 -10.37
C CYS A 355 -7.13 -9.13 -10.18
N LEU A 356 -6.30 -8.89 -11.19
CA LEU A 356 -5.10 -8.06 -11.10
C LEU A 356 -5.25 -6.78 -11.93
N GLU A 357 -4.83 -5.64 -11.36
CA GLU A 357 -4.80 -4.36 -12.09
C GLU A 357 -3.49 -4.27 -12.92
N ILE A 358 -3.54 -4.72 -14.17
CA ILE A 358 -2.38 -4.75 -15.08
C ILE A 358 -1.94 -3.35 -15.54
N ARG A 359 -2.80 -2.34 -15.37
CA ARG A 359 -2.52 -0.93 -15.68
C ARG A 359 -2.06 -0.12 -14.47
N ALA A 360 -1.86 -0.77 -13.33
CA ALA A 360 -1.30 -0.08 -12.16
C ALA A 360 0.10 0.46 -12.48
N ILE A 361 0.38 1.65 -11.98
CA ILE A 361 1.72 2.24 -12.04
C ILE A 361 2.66 1.38 -11.18
N PRO A 362 3.76 0.84 -11.76
CA PRO A 362 4.69 0.00 -11.03
C PRO A 362 5.38 0.77 -9.89
N LYS A 363 5.25 0.26 -8.68
CA LYS A 363 5.94 0.80 -7.51
C LYS A 363 7.45 0.51 -7.57
N LYS A 364 8.26 1.28 -6.84
CA LYS A 364 9.72 1.09 -6.79
C LYS A 364 10.14 -0.31 -6.34
N ALA A 365 9.41 -0.92 -5.39
CA ALA A 365 9.64 -2.32 -4.99
C ALA A 365 9.44 -3.30 -6.15
N PHE A 366 8.43 -3.06 -6.99
CA PHE A 366 8.21 -3.88 -8.18
C PHE A 366 9.31 -3.66 -9.21
N LEU A 367 9.70 -2.41 -9.50
CA LEU A 367 10.85 -2.12 -10.38
C LEU A 367 12.12 -2.81 -9.87
N ARG A 368 12.37 -2.79 -8.55
CA ARG A 368 13.48 -3.50 -7.94
C ARG A 368 13.46 -5.00 -8.22
N ALA A 369 12.28 -5.60 -8.16
CA ALA A 369 12.12 -7.03 -8.49
C ALA A 369 12.32 -7.29 -10.00
N LEU A 370 11.83 -6.41 -10.89
CA LEU A 370 12.02 -6.50 -12.33
C LEU A 370 13.50 -6.42 -12.74
N VAL A 371 14.34 -5.70 -12.00
CA VAL A 371 15.81 -5.67 -12.21
C VAL A 371 16.39 -7.09 -12.26
N GLU A 372 15.92 -8.00 -11.38
CA GLU A 372 16.44 -9.38 -11.33
C GLU A 372 15.97 -10.25 -12.52
N CYS A 373 14.89 -9.85 -13.18
CA CYS A 373 14.32 -10.52 -14.34
C CYS A 373 14.81 -9.96 -15.68
N THR A 374 15.76 -9.01 -15.66
CA THR A 374 16.28 -8.29 -16.84
C THR A 374 17.67 -8.77 -17.16
N SER A 375 17.87 -9.25 -18.41
CA SER A 375 19.14 -9.85 -18.86
C SER A 375 20.08 -8.85 -19.53
N ASP A 376 19.58 -7.83 -20.23
CA ASP A 376 20.40 -6.80 -20.83
C ASP A 376 20.98 -5.86 -19.77
N ALA A 377 22.28 -5.58 -19.83
CA ALA A 377 22.99 -4.81 -18.83
C ALA A 377 22.55 -3.33 -18.79
N GLY A 378 22.25 -2.73 -19.94
CA GLY A 378 21.79 -1.35 -20.06
C GLY A 378 20.40 -1.19 -19.51
N GLU A 379 19.46 -2.06 -19.91
CA GLU A 379 18.11 -2.09 -19.39
C GLU A 379 18.08 -2.34 -17.88
N LYS A 380 18.86 -3.32 -17.40
CA LYS A 380 19.01 -3.62 -15.98
C LYS A 380 19.51 -2.41 -15.19
N ARG A 381 20.53 -1.73 -15.72
CA ARG A 381 21.06 -0.51 -15.10
C ARG A 381 20.02 0.59 -15.03
N ARG A 382 19.26 0.81 -16.11
CA ARG A 382 18.21 1.83 -16.11
C ARG A 382 17.08 1.53 -15.13
N LEU A 383 16.63 0.30 -15.01
CA LEU A 383 15.67 -0.11 -13.99
C LEU A 383 16.21 0.07 -12.57
N GLN A 384 17.50 -0.18 -12.33
CA GLN A 384 18.14 0.12 -11.05
C GLN A 384 18.14 1.62 -10.74
N GLU A 385 18.41 2.47 -11.73
CA GLU A 385 18.33 3.92 -11.58
C GLU A 385 16.90 4.36 -11.21
N LEU A 386 15.90 3.91 -11.97
CA LEU A 386 14.50 4.27 -11.74
C LEU A 386 13.98 3.85 -10.35
N CYS A 387 14.45 2.74 -9.79
CA CYS A 387 14.06 2.33 -8.43
C CYS A 387 14.98 2.88 -7.33
N SER A 388 16.12 3.51 -7.69
CA SER A 388 17.07 4.04 -6.73
C SER A 388 16.62 5.36 -6.12
N ARG A 389 17.33 5.77 -5.03
CA ARG A 389 17.18 7.09 -4.46
C ARG A 389 17.59 8.19 -5.44
N GLN A 390 18.70 8.00 -6.17
CA GLN A 390 19.21 8.96 -7.13
C GLN A 390 18.29 9.16 -8.33
N GLY A 391 17.51 8.15 -8.70
CA GLY A 391 16.54 8.21 -9.79
C GLY A 391 15.12 8.61 -9.38
N ALA A 392 14.89 9.18 -8.20
CA ALA A 392 13.56 9.53 -7.71
C ALA A 392 12.83 10.51 -8.64
N SER A 393 13.54 11.53 -9.16
CA SER A 393 12.99 12.49 -10.13
C SER A 393 12.57 11.80 -11.44
N ASP A 394 13.43 10.93 -11.96
CA ASP A 394 13.17 10.17 -13.20
C ASP A 394 11.99 9.21 -13.03
N TYR A 395 11.90 8.52 -11.89
CA TYR A 395 10.74 7.68 -11.56
C TYR A 395 9.45 8.50 -11.55
N THR A 396 9.46 9.66 -10.90
CA THR A 396 8.31 10.54 -10.83
C THR A 396 7.88 10.98 -12.22
N HIS A 397 8.82 11.50 -13.01
CA HIS A 397 8.52 12.06 -14.32
C HIS A 397 8.15 10.99 -15.37
N PHE A 398 8.98 9.93 -15.51
CA PHE A 398 8.83 8.96 -16.59
C PHE A 398 7.91 7.79 -16.27
N ILE A 399 7.61 7.53 -15.00
CA ILE A 399 6.74 6.41 -14.61
C ILE A 399 5.45 6.92 -13.99
N ARG A 400 5.53 7.69 -12.89
CA ARG A 400 4.36 8.07 -12.11
C ARG A 400 3.48 9.09 -12.86
N ASP A 401 4.05 10.21 -13.28
CA ASP A 401 3.31 11.32 -13.91
C ASP A 401 2.90 10.97 -15.34
N SER A 402 3.68 10.12 -16.01
CA SER A 402 3.37 9.58 -17.35
C SER A 402 2.40 8.40 -17.29
N ASN A 403 2.00 7.91 -16.10
CA ASN A 403 1.10 6.77 -15.92
C ASN A 403 1.55 5.50 -16.67
N VAL A 404 2.85 5.23 -16.68
CA VAL A 404 3.44 4.04 -17.31
C VAL A 404 2.96 2.79 -16.55
N CYS A 405 2.42 1.83 -17.26
CA CYS A 405 1.98 0.55 -16.70
C CYS A 405 2.98 -0.60 -16.98
N LEU A 406 2.67 -1.79 -16.48
CA LEU A 406 3.52 -2.98 -16.70
C LEU A 406 3.78 -3.27 -18.18
N LEU A 407 2.74 -3.19 -19.02
CA LEU A 407 2.91 -3.46 -20.47
C LEU A 407 3.85 -2.47 -21.14
N ASP A 408 3.76 -1.19 -20.78
CA ASP A 408 4.66 -0.15 -21.27
C ASP A 408 6.10 -0.41 -20.85
N LEU A 409 6.32 -0.84 -19.60
CA LEU A 409 7.64 -1.22 -19.11
C LEU A 409 8.22 -2.43 -19.86
N LEU A 410 7.43 -3.49 -20.02
CA LEU A 410 7.90 -4.69 -20.71
C LEU A 410 8.16 -4.44 -22.20
N HIS A 411 7.51 -3.43 -22.78
CA HIS A 411 7.78 -2.97 -24.13
C HIS A 411 9.06 -2.13 -24.22
N ALA A 412 9.28 -1.24 -23.24
CA ALA A 412 10.48 -0.39 -23.15
C ALA A 412 11.73 -1.18 -22.75
N PHE A 413 11.57 -2.26 -22.00
CA PHE A 413 12.64 -3.15 -21.50
C PHE A 413 12.40 -4.60 -21.96
N PRO A 414 12.61 -4.92 -23.24
CA PRO A 414 12.23 -6.22 -23.81
C PRO A 414 13.02 -7.42 -23.28
N SER A 415 14.18 -7.20 -22.65
CA SER A 415 14.94 -8.26 -21.98
C SER A 415 14.38 -8.62 -20.60
N CYS A 416 13.46 -7.83 -20.06
CA CYS A 416 12.79 -8.08 -18.80
C CYS A 416 11.72 -9.16 -18.95
N LYS A 417 11.88 -10.30 -18.27
CA LYS A 417 11.00 -11.48 -18.33
C LYS A 417 10.56 -11.89 -16.93
N PRO A 418 9.58 -11.18 -16.31
CA PRO A 418 9.11 -11.52 -14.98
C PRO A 418 8.33 -12.84 -14.98
N SER A 419 8.42 -13.57 -13.87
CA SER A 419 7.59 -14.75 -13.64
C SER A 419 6.15 -14.37 -13.30
N LEU A 420 5.20 -15.29 -13.52
CA LEU A 420 3.81 -15.09 -13.11
C LEU A 420 3.69 -14.90 -11.59
N SER A 421 4.49 -15.61 -10.78
CA SER A 421 4.53 -15.44 -9.32
C SER A 421 4.85 -13.99 -8.94
N LEU A 422 5.87 -13.40 -9.58
CA LEU A 422 6.26 -12.01 -9.35
C LEU A 422 5.13 -11.03 -9.67
N LEU A 423 4.41 -11.26 -10.78
CA LEU A 423 3.28 -10.41 -11.14
C LEU A 423 2.16 -10.47 -10.11
N ILE A 424 1.85 -11.67 -9.60
CA ILE A 424 0.83 -11.87 -8.56
C ILE A 424 1.25 -11.23 -7.23
N GLU A 425 2.54 -11.19 -6.93
CA GLU A 425 3.07 -10.55 -5.72
C GLU A 425 2.99 -9.02 -5.74
N HIS A 426 3.12 -8.41 -6.91
CA HIS A 426 3.32 -6.97 -7.05
C HIS A 426 2.17 -6.21 -7.69
N LEU A 427 1.36 -6.86 -8.54
CA LEU A 427 0.19 -6.20 -9.12
C LEU A 427 -0.94 -6.12 -8.08
N PRO A 428 -1.53 -4.94 -7.89
CA PRO A 428 -2.62 -4.80 -6.94
C PRO A 428 -3.89 -5.48 -7.45
N LYS A 429 -4.85 -5.68 -6.53
CA LYS A 429 -6.20 -6.13 -6.86
C LYS A 429 -6.85 -5.16 -7.86
N LEU A 430 -7.50 -5.70 -8.90
CA LEU A 430 -8.35 -4.92 -9.78
C LEU A 430 -9.52 -4.31 -8.97
N GLN A 431 -9.59 -2.99 -8.97
CA GLN A 431 -10.57 -2.24 -8.17
C GLN A 431 -11.82 -1.93 -8.98
N ALA A 432 -12.97 -2.11 -8.37
CA ALA A 432 -14.22 -1.61 -8.93
C ALA A 432 -14.23 -0.06 -8.93
N ARG A 433 -14.87 0.53 -9.94
CA ARG A 433 -15.01 1.99 -10.09
C ARG A 433 -16.26 2.46 -9.38
N SER A 434 -16.12 3.37 -8.41
CA SER A 434 -17.25 3.90 -7.63
C SER A 434 -17.92 5.10 -8.32
N TYR A 435 -19.24 5.10 -8.36
CA TYR A 435 -20.08 6.15 -8.93
C TYR A 435 -21.14 6.58 -7.92
N SER A 436 -21.31 7.88 -7.74
CA SER A 436 -22.33 8.43 -6.88
C SER A 436 -23.69 8.48 -7.59
N VAL A 437 -24.74 8.18 -6.87
CA VAL A 437 -26.12 8.27 -7.35
C VAL A 437 -26.64 9.68 -7.04
N SER A 438 -27.11 10.41 -8.07
CA SER A 438 -27.64 11.77 -7.92
C SER A 438 -29.18 11.83 -7.87
N ARG A 439 -29.86 10.82 -8.46
CA ARG A 439 -31.32 10.69 -8.49
C ARG A 439 -31.70 9.25 -8.60
#